data_d35a51e15d190d0bff3cec08078ae472
#
_entry.id   d35a51e15d190d0bff3cec08078ae472
#
_cell.length_a   1.000
_cell.length_b   1.000
_cell.length_c   1.000
_cell.angle_alpha   90.00
_cell.angle_beta   90.00
_cell.angle_gamma   90.00
#
_symmetry.space_group_name_H-M   'P 1'
#
loop_
_entity.id
_entity.type
_entity.pdbx_description
1 polymer ?
#
loop_
_entity_poly.entity_id
_entity_poly.type
_entity_poly.pdbx_seq_one_letter_code
_entity_poly.pdbx_strand_id
1 'polypeptide(L)'
;MKKSALVFVFIITALMATACGGSAPAVTEAPAQPTATVAPVQPTAPEATPTSARTQVDITLTDNKIAASLTTFQVGVPYAFVITNAGMRAHNFNISTPVPPGGSFEDAVTQALLAVNLSELGSGESVTVEFTFPESAAGATLEFACLIRSHYRNNMLLPITVTP
;
A
#
# COMPACT_ATOMS: atom_id res chain seq x y z
N MET A 1 -26.71 -34.40 20.16
CA MET A 1 -26.41 -35.75 19.64
C MET A 1 -26.67 -35.75 18.15
N LYS A 2 -25.64 -35.81 17.33
CA LYS A 2 -25.45 -36.46 16.02
C LYS A 2 -24.22 -35.86 15.38
N LYS A 3 -23.10 -36.60 15.46
CA LYS A 3 -21.83 -36.31 14.78
C LYS A 3 -21.99 -36.82 13.34
N SER A 4 -21.74 -35.97 12.34
CA SER A 4 -21.56 -36.41 10.95
C SER A 4 -20.15 -36.10 10.54
N ALA A 5 -19.34 -37.14 10.42
CA ALA A 5 -18.01 -37.13 9.84
C ALA A 5 -18.15 -37.18 8.32
N LEU A 6 -17.59 -36.25 7.59
CA LEU A 6 -17.46 -36.30 6.14
C LEU A 6 -16.01 -36.67 5.79
N VAL A 7 -15.86 -37.86 5.25
CA VAL A 7 -14.59 -38.40 4.74
C VAL A 7 -14.39 -37.89 3.33
N PHE A 8 -13.34 -37.11 3.04
CA PHE A 8 -12.92 -36.77 1.69
C PHE A 8 -11.83 -37.73 1.23
N VAL A 9 -12.18 -38.52 0.20
CA VAL A 9 -11.25 -39.41 -0.50
C VAL A 9 -10.50 -38.61 -1.55
N PHE A 10 -9.17 -38.59 -1.44
CA PHE A 10 -8.28 -38.01 -2.46
C PHE A 10 -8.00 -39.10 -3.53
N ILE A 11 -8.37 -38.82 -4.77
CA ILE A 11 -7.98 -39.58 -5.96
C ILE A 11 -6.75 -38.89 -6.57
N ILE A 12 -5.61 -39.58 -6.54
CA ILE A 12 -4.36 -39.15 -7.21
C ILE A 12 -4.38 -39.82 -8.60
N THR A 13 -4.42 -39.03 -9.65
CA THR A 13 -4.17 -39.45 -11.03
C THR A 13 -2.77 -38.98 -11.47
N ALA A 14 -1.88 -39.96 -11.64
CA ALA A 14 -0.57 -39.75 -12.24
C ALA A 14 -0.70 -39.81 -13.78
N LEU A 15 -0.15 -38.84 -14.50
CA LEU A 15 -0.04 -38.86 -15.95
C LEU A 15 1.43 -38.80 -16.38
N MET A 16 1.91 -39.88 -16.98
CA MET A 16 3.23 -40.02 -17.58
C MET A 16 3.23 -39.33 -18.96
N ALA A 17 4.22 -38.52 -19.25
CA ALA A 17 4.49 -37.97 -20.57
C ALA A 17 5.81 -38.53 -21.12
N THR A 18 5.71 -39.14 -22.30
CA THR A 18 6.74 -39.82 -23.09
C THR A 18 7.61 -38.79 -23.82
N ALA A 19 8.91 -39.03 -23.81
CA ALA A 19 9.91 -38.29 -24.61
C ALA A 19 9.91 -38.85 -26.04
N CYS A 20 10.01 -37.95 -27.04
CA CYS A 20 10.42 -38.28 -28.39
C CYS A 20 11.52 -37.32 -28.85
N GLY A 21 12.68 -37.87 -29.19
CA GLY A 21 13.80 -37.17 -29.74
C GLY A 21 13.60 -36.83 -31.22
N GLY A 22 14.16 -35.70 -31.65
CA GLY A 22 14.25 -35.28 -33.05
C GLY A 22 15.60 -34.70 -33.34
N SER A 23 16.34 -35.34 -34.27
CA SER A 23 17.65 -34.98 -34.77
C SER A 23 17.63 -33.71 -35.60
N ALA A 24 18.61 -32.82 -35.42
CA ALA A 24 18.83 -31.62 -36.22
C ALA A 24 19.56 -31.96 -37.52
N PRO A 25 19.23 -31.32 -38.65
CA PRO A 25 20.11 -31.27 -39.83
C PRO A 25 21.09 -30.08 -39.71
N ALA A 26 22.32 -30.34 -40.07
CA ALA A 26 23.40 -29.35 -40.23
C ALA A 26 23.09 -28.38 -41.35
N VAL A 27 23.22 -27.09 -41.11
CA VAL A 27 23.13 -26.03 -42.14
C VAL A 27 24.51 -25.43 -42.37
N THR A 28 24.89 -25.45 -43.61
CA THR A 28 26.11 -24.95 -44.22
C THR A 28 26.30 -23.44 -43.98
N GLU A 29 27.51 -23.09 -43.56
CA GLU A 29 27.99 -21.73 -43.34
C GLU A 29 28.15 -20.98 -44.67
N ALA A 30 27.51 -19.81 -44.82
CA ALA A 30 27.69 -18.85 -45.92
C ALA A 30 28.57 -17.68 -45.46
N PRO A 31 29.39 -17.06 -46.35
CA PRO A 31 30.42 -16.10 -45.94
C PRO A 31 29.84 -14.79 -45.42
N ALA A 32 30.47 -14.26 -44.38
CA ALA A 32 30.13 -13.02 -43.71
C ALA A 32 30.30 -11.78 -44.60
N GLN A 33 29.25 -11.00 -44.74
CA GLN A 33 29.26 -9.66 -45.31
C GLN A 33 29.56 -8.67 -44.16
N PRO A 34 30.43 -7.65 -44.36
CA PRO A 34 30.75 -6.70 -43.27
C PRO A 34 29.54 -5.82 -42.93
N THR A 35 29.03 -6.02 -41.79
CA THR A 35 27.95 -5.20 -41.22
C THR A 35 28.51 -3.87 -40.74
N ALA A 36 27.95 -2.77 -41.24
CA ALA A 36 28.25 -1.42 -40.79
C ALA A 36 27.98 -1.31 -39.25
N THR A 37 29.00 -0.82 -38.56
CA THR A 37 28.92 -0.51 -37.12
C THR A 37 27.91 0.62 -36.90
N VAL A 38 26.71 0.28 -36.45
CA VAL A 38 25.76 1.25 -35.94
C VAL A 38 26.23 1.65 -34.53
N ALA A 39 26.52 2.94 -34.35
CA ALA A 39 26.86 3.50 -33.04
C ALA A 39 25.74 3.16 -32.04
N PRO A 40 26.08 2.83 -30.77
CA PRO A 40 25.07 2.56 -29.78
C PRO A 40 24.24 3.82 -29.54
N VAL A 41 22.92 3.74 -29.82
CA VAL A 41 21.95 4.76 -29.40
C VAL A 41 21.87 4.64 -27.91
N GLN A 42 22.44 5.63 -27.21
CA GLN A 42 22.33 5.75 -25.77
C GLN A 42 20.83 5.90 -25.42
N PRO A 43 20.26 5.07 -24.53
CA PRO A 43 18.88 5.26 -24.10
C PRO A 43 18.80 6.63 -23.44
N THR A 44 18.03 7.53 -24.03
CA THR A 44 17.63 8.79 -23.38
C THR A 44 16.83 8.39 -22.16
N ALA A 45 17.38 8.62 -20.97
CA ALA A 45 16.65 8.46 -19.73
C ALA A 45 15.37 9.29 -19.84
N PRO A 46 14.20 8.79 -19.38
CA PRO A 46 12.99 9.60 -19.29
C PRO A 46 13.33 10.85 -18.51
N GLU A 47 13.10 12.01 -19.11
CA GLU A 47 13.24 13.31 -18.49
C GLU A 47 12.31 13.31 -17.27
N ALA A 48 12.92 13.23 -16.08
CA ALA A 48 12.17 13.29 -14.82
C ALA A 48 11.46 14.65 -14.78
N THR A 49 10.15 14.64 -15.01
CA THR A 49 9.29 15.78 -14.74
C THR A 49 9.67 16.30 -13.35
N PRO A 50 9.91 17.61 -13.13
CA PRO A 50 10.28 18.12 -11.81
C PRO A 50 9.14 17.77 -10.85
N THR A 51 9.32 16.71 -10.11
CA THR A 51 8.47 16.37 -8.97
C THR A 51 8.69 17.49 -7.97
N SER A 52 7.73 18.40 -7.85
CA SER A 52 7.67 19.37 -6.76
C SER A 52 8.02 18.60 -5.48
N ALA A 53 9.08 18.99 -4.78
CA ALA A 53 9.62 18.23 -3.66
C ALA A 53 8.53 18.11 -2.58
N ARG A 54 7.87 16.95 -2.57
CA ARG A 54 6.83 16.62 -1.58
C ARG A 54 7.50 16.25 -0.27
N THR A 55 6.95 16.74 0.81
CA THR A 55 7.41 16.34 2.14
C THR A 55 6.93 14.92 2.41
N GLN A 56 7.85 13.97 2.54
CA GLN A 56 7.52 12.61 2.96
C GLN A 56 7.19 12.58 4.45
N VAL A 57 6.16 11.84 4.80
CA VAL A 57 5.70 11.59 6.17
C VAL A 57 5.63 10.09 6.39
N ASP A 58 6.51 9.57 7.23
CA ASP A 58 6.54 8.16 7.57
C ASP A 58 5.55 7.90 8.71
N ILE A 59 4.61 6.97 8.47
CA ILE A 59 3.60 6.52 9.43
C ILE A 59 3.85 5.04 9.73
N THR A 60 3.97 4.71 11.00
CA THR A 60 4.10 3.33 11.46
C THR A 60 2.89 2.95 12.31
N LEU A 61 2.17 1.91 11.87
CA LEU A 61 1.08 1.29 12.60
C LEU A 61 1.60 0.04 13.33
N THR A 62 1.26 -0.10 14.59
CA THR A 62 1.45 -1.34 15.37
C THR A 62 0.11 -1.73 15.98
N ASP A 63 0.00 -2.89 16.64
CA ASP A 63 -1.31 -3.42 17.07
C ASP A 63 -2.15 -2.51 18.00
N ASN A 64 -1.55 -1.47 18.61
CA ASN A 64 -2.28 -0.50 19.44
C ASN A 64 -1.69 0.92 19.37
N LYS A 65 -0.89 1.25 18.36
CA LYS A 65 -0.23 2.55 18.29
C LYS A 65 -0.04 3.03 16.87
N ILE A 66 -0.17 4.34 16.68
CA ILE A 66 0.26 5.07 15.48
C ILE A 66 1.45 5.95 15.87
N ALA A 67 2.52 5.88 15.08
CA ALA A 67 3.65 6.80 15.15
C ALA A 67 3.82 7.50 13.80
N ALA A 68 4.21 8.76 13.83
CA ALA A 68 4.44 9.57 12.63
C ALA A 68 5.73 10.37 12.75
N SER A 69 6.43 10.58 11.64
CA SER A 69 7.61 11.43 11.57
C SER A 69 7.24 12.92 11.65
N LEU A 70 6.00 13.28 11.35
CA LEU A 70 5.46 14.64 11.40
C LEU A 70 4.02 14.61 11.93
N THR A 71 3.66 15.57 12.78
CA THR A 71 2.29 15.73 13.34
C THR A 71 1.75 17.15 13.18
N THR A 72 2.51 18.05 12.54
CA THR A 72 2.08 19.41 12.21
C THR A 72 2.18 19.60 10.70
N PHE A 73 1.10 20.07 10.10
CA PHE A 73 0.92 20.19 8.66
C PHE A 73 0.45 21.59 8.29
N GLN A 74 0.55 21.95 7.00
CA GLN A 74 0.01 23.19 6.45
C GLN A 74 -1.02 22.86 5.37
N VAL A 75 -2.07 23.68 5.28
CA VAL A 75 -3.03 23.60 4.17
C VAL A 75 -2.36 23.91 2.85
N GLY A 76 -2.83 23.29 1.78
CA GLY A 76 -2.31 23.53 0.42
C GLY A 76 -0.94 22.95 0.13
N VAL A 77 -0.21 22.42 1.14
CA VAL A 77 1.08 21.76 0.94
C VAL A 77 0.88 20.29 0.62
N PRO A 78 1.48 19.76 -0.48
CA PRO A 78 1.40 18.34 -0.81
C PRO A 78 2.35 17.50 0.06
N TYR A 79 1.83 16.44 0.65
CA TYR A 79 2.56 15.45 1.44
C TYR A 79 2.47 14.07 0.79
N ALA A 80 3.51 13.26 0.96
CA ALA A 80 3.52 11.84 0.62
C ALA A 80 3.54 11.02 1.92
N PHE A 81 2.41 10.44 2.30
CA PHE A 81 2.31 9.57 3.47
C PHE A 81 2.75 8.15 3.09
N VAL A 82 3.85 7.70 3.67
CA VAL A 82 4.31 6.31 3.58
C VAL A 82 3.84 5.59 4.84
N ILE A 83 2.77 4.81 4.69
CA ILE A 83 2.07 4.15 5.79
C ILE A 83 2.48 2.68 5.81
N THR A 84 3.15 2.26 6.88
CA THR A 84 3.63 0.88 7.07
C THR A 84 2.92 0.23 8.25
N ASN A 85 2.32 -0.93 8.04
CA ASN A 85 1.81 -1.76 9.12
C ASN A 85 2.91 -2.71 9.63
N ALA A 86 3.56 -2.33 10.71
CA ALA A 86 4.53 -3.15 11.44
C ALA A 86 3.88 -4.03 12.54
N GLY A 87 2.55 -4.04 12.62
CA GLY A 87 1.79 -4.88 13.54
C GLY A 87 1.51 -6.27 13.00
N MET A 88 0.95 -7.12 13.83
CA MET A 88 0.57 -8.51 13.46
C MET A 88 -0.86 -8.59 12.92
N ARG A 89 -1.66 -7.55 13.11
CA ARG A 89 -3.04 -7.47 12.66
C ARG A 89 -3.17 -6.50 11.50
N ALA A 90 -4.21 -6.67 10.69
CA ALA A 90 -4.56 -5.68 9.68
C ALA A 90 -5.13 -4.41 10.34
N HIS A 91 -4.80 -3.25 9.79
CA HIS A 91 -5.24 -1.94 10.24
C HIS A 91 -5.83 -1.14 9.08
N ASN A 92 -6.67 -0.16 9.38
CA ASN A 92 -6.94 0.94 8.47
C ASN A 92 -6.23 2.20 8.98
N PHE A 93 -6.03 3.17 8.09
CA PHE A 93 -5.46 4.47 8.45
C PHE A 93 -6.38 5.58 7.95
N ASN A 94 -6.71 6.51 8.83
CA ASN A 94 -7.61 7.61 8.50
C ASN A 94 -7.06 8.93 9.04
N ILE A 95 -7.36 10.02 8.33
CA ILE A 95 -7.27 11.39 8.84
C ILE A 95 -8.69 11.85 9.09
N SER A 96 -9.09 11.95 10.34
CA SER A 96 -10.48 12.22 10.72
C SER A 96 -10.59 13.13 11.93
N THR A 97 -11.78 13.63 12.16
CA THR A 97 -12.14 14.19 13.48
C THR A 97 -12.28 13.06 14.50
N PRO A 98 -12.05 13.32 15.81
CA PRO A 98 -12.28 12.32 16.85
C PRO A 98 -13.70 11.77 16.84
N VAL A 99 -13.84 10.46 17.04
CA VAL A 99 -15.15 9.82 17.17
C VAL A 99 -15.76 10.16 18.52
N PRO A 100 -16.90 10.86 18.56
CA PRO A 100 -17.53 11.23 19.83
C PRO A 100 -18.06 9.99 20.59
N PRO A 101 -18.28 10.10 21.90
CA PRO A 101 -18.91 9.03 22.67
C PRO A 101 -20.26 8.61 22.05
N GLY A 102 -20.40 7.31 21.75
CA GLY A 102 -21.59 6.78 21.08
C GLY A 102 -21.64 7.00 19.56
N GLY A 103 -20.62 7.65 18.97
CA GLY A 103 -20.54 7.88 17.53
C GLY A 103 -20.35 6.61 16.71
N SER A 104 -20.71 6.70 15.42
CA SER A 104 -20.55 5.63 14.44
C SER A 104 -19.13 5.65 13.88
N PHE A 105 -18.45 4.51 13.90
CA PHE A 105 -17.13 4.34 13.26
C PHE A 105 -17.24 4.29 11.74
N GLU A 106 -18.34 3.79 11.21
CA GLU A 106 -18.61 3.76 9.77
C GLU A 106 -18.79 5.17 9.22
N ASP A 107 -19.55 6.01 9.94
CA ASP A 107 -19.69 7.42 9.56
C ASP A 107 -18.36 8.16 9.66
N ALA A 108 -17.54 7.89 10.66
CA ALA A 108 -16.23 8.50 10.80
C ALA A 108 -15.28 8.13 9.63
N VAL A 109 -15.30 6.88 9.15
CA VAL A 109 -14.56 6.47 7.95
C VAL A 109 -15.10 7.19 6.72
N THR A 110 -16.42 7.29 6.56
CA THR A 110 -17.04 7.95 5.41
C THR A 110 -16.75 9.45 5.35
N GLN A 111 -16.60 10.10 6.51
CA GLN A 111 -16.34 11.53 6.66
C GLN A 111 -14.85 11.87 6.80
N ALA A 112 -13.96 10.85 6.80
CA ALA A 112 -12.53 11.08 6.91
C ALA A 112 -11.99 11.89 5.72
N LEU A 113 -11.04 12.77 5.98
CA LEU A 113 -10.35 13.54 4.93
C LEU A 113 -9.48 12.63 4.05
N LEU A 114 -8.94 11.56 4.64
CA LEU A 114 -8.22 10.49 3.97
C LEU A 114 -8.61 9.17 4.62
N ALA A 115 -8.86 8.14 3.82
CA ALA A 115 -9.11 6.78 4.29
C ALA A 115 -8.32 5.77 3.46
N VAL A 116 -7.48 4.96 4.13
CA VAL A 116 -6.80 3.80 3.57
C VAL A 116 -7.42 2.55 4.18
N ASN A 117 -7.88 1.65 3.33
CA ASN A 117 -8.69 0.52 3.75
C ASN A 117 -7.86 -0.59 4.42
N LEU A 118 -8.54 -1.41 5.21
CA LEU A 118 -8.00 -2.59 5.88
C LEU A 118 -7.33 -3.58 4.90
N SER A 119 -7.86 -3.71 3.69
CA SER A 119 -7.33 -4.59 2.65
C SER A 119 -5.99 -4.14 2.07
N GLU A 120 -5.60 -2.89 2.30
CA GLU A 120 -4.35 -2.28 1.81
C GLU A 120 -3.24 -2.27 2.87
N LEU A 121 -3.58 -2.56 4.12
CA LEU A 121 -2.69 -2.50 5.28
C LEU A 121 -2.74 -3.79 6.12
N GLY A 122 -2.59 -4.93 5.45
CA GLY A 122 -2.29 -6.21 6.11
C GLY A 122 -0.97 -6.16 6.89
N SER A 123 -0.71 -7.18 7.72
CA SER A 123 0.54 -7.26 8.49
C SER A 123 1.77 -7.24 7.56
N GLY A 124 2.70 -6.33 7.80
CA GLY A 124 3.92 -6.13 7.00
C GLY A 124 3.72 -5.35 5.71
N GLU A 125 2.50 -4.95 5.37
CA GLU A 125 2.22 -4.17 4.16
C GLU A 125 2.49 -2.68 4.34
N SER A 126 2.78 -2.02 3.22
CA SER A 126 2.99 -0.58 3.15
C SER A 126 2.28 0.00 1.94
N VAL A 127 1.75 1.20 2.10
CA VAL A 127 1.13 1.97 1.02
C VAL A 127 1.64 3.41 1.06
N THR A 128 1.79 4.02 -0.13
CA THR A 128 2.11 5.46 -0.24
C THR A 128 0.90 6.18 -0.81
N VAL A 129 0.44 7.22 -0.11
CA VAL A 129 -0.69 8.05 -0.50
C VAL A 129 -0.27 9.51 -0.54
N GLU A 130 -0.57 10.18 -1.65
CA GLU A 130 -0.41 11.62 -1.76
C GLU A 130 -1.65 12.32 -1.22
N PHE A 131 -1.45 13.33 -0.37
CA PHE A 131 -2.53 14.08 0.23
C PHE A 131 -2.15 15.54 0.46
N THR A 132 -3.13 16.42 0.24
CA THR A 132 -3.00 17.85 0.54
C THR A 132 -4.15 18.25 1.46
N PHE A 133 -3.84 18.84 2.61
CA PHE A 133 -4.87 19.29 3.54
C PHE A 133 -5.68 20.44 2.92
N PRO A 134 -7.01 20.36 2.87
CA PRO A 134 -7.85 21.45 2.41
C PRO A 134 -7.83 22.61 3.42
N GLU A 135 -8.16 23.82 2.99
CA GLU A 135 -8.25 25.00 3.87
C GLU A 135 -9.17 24.79 5.07
N SER A 136 -10.24 24.02 4.90
CA SER A 136 -11.17 23.66 5.98
C SER A 136 -10.55 22.84 7.10
N ALA A 137 -9.37 22.26 6.89
CA ALA A 137 -8.64 21.52 7.91
C ALA A 137 -7.86 22.44 8.86
N ALA A 138 -7.64 23.73 8.52
CA ALA A 138 -6.92 24.66 9.36
C ALA A 138 -7.62 24.87 10.71
N GLY A 139 -6.89 24.59 11.80
CA GLY A 139 -7.43 24.71 13.17
C GLY A 139 -8.48 23.68 13.55
N ALA A 140 -8.83 22.76 12.67
CA ALA A 140 -9.73 21.65 12.98
C ALA A 140 -9.07 20.66 13.96
N THR A 141 -9.87 20.06 14.84
CA THR A 141 -9.42 18.94 15.68
C THR A 141 -9.35 17.69 14.81
N LEU A 142 -8.15 17.26 14.49
CA LEU A 142 -7.90 16.11 13.63
C LEU A 142 -6.94 15.11 14.30
N GLU A 143 -7.05 13.88 13.87
CA GLU A 143 -6.16 12.80 14.31
C GLU A 143 -5.87 11.80 13.19
N PHE A 144 -4.72 11.16 13.24
CA PHE A 144 -4.48 9.90 12.59
C PHE A 144 -5.12 8.81 13.42
N ALA A 145 -5.94 7.98 12.82
CA ALA A 145 -6.70 6.99 13.57
C ALA A 145 -6.84 5.65 12.81
N CYS A 146 -6.77 4.56 13.56
CA CYS A 146 -7.31 3.29 13.12
C CYS A 146 -8.77 3.20 13.58
N LEU A 147 -9.72 3.36 12.66
CA LEU A 147 -11.15 3.41 12.95
C LEU A 147 -11.81 2.02 13.09
N ILE A 148 -11.00 0.95 13.21
CA ILE A 148 -11.50 -0.34 13.72
C ILE A 148 -11.87 -0.13 15.19
N ARG A 149 -13.15 -0.35 15.52
CA ARG A 149 -13.74 0.01 16.84
C ARG A 149 -12.91 -0.44 18.04
N SER A 150 -12.41 -1.68 18.03
CA SER A 150 -11.58 -2.20 19.14
C SER A 150 -10.21 -1.52 19.20
N HIS A 151 -9.59 -1.21 18.05
CA HIS A 151 -8.28 -0.57 18.00
C HIS A 151 -8.37 0.89 18.43
N TYR A 152 -9.35 1.63 17.94
CA TYR A 152 -9.59 3.02 18.33
C TYR A 152 -9.84 3.15 19.84
N ARG A 153 -10.69 2.28 20.42
CA ARG A 153 -10.98 2.27 21.87
C ARG A 153 -9.77 1.89 22.71
N ASN A 154 -8.78 1.21 22.14
CA ASN A 154 -7.50 0.95 22.76
C ASN A 154 -6.46 2.03 22.46
N ASN A 155 -6.93 3.25 22.15
CA ASN A 155 -6.11 4.44 21.92
C ASN A 155 -5.19 4.35 20.69
N MET A 156 -5.58 3.61 19.64
CA MET A 156 -4.85 3.59 18.38
C MET A 156 -5.20 4.83 17.53
N LEU A 157 -4.76 5.98 18.04
CA LEU A 157 -4.90 7.30 17.45
C LEU A 157 -3.71 8.19 17.78
N LEU A 158 -3.50 9.25 17.00
CA LEU A 158 -2.45 10.25 17.20
C LEU A 158 -2.99 11.62 16.78
N PRO A 159 -3.18 12.57 17.71
CA PRO A 159 -3.61 13.93 17.38
C PRO A 159 -2.63 14.63 16.46
N ILE A 160 -3.16 15.41 15.52
CA ILE A 160 -2.37 16.23 14.58
C ILE A 160 -2.84 17.68 14.60
N THR A 161 -1.97 18.58 14.15
CA THR A 161 -2.26 20.01 14.00
C THR A 161 -2.16 20.40 12.52
N VAL A 162 -3.13 21.14 12.01
CA VAL A 162 -3.07 21.73 10.67
C VAL A 162 -3.17 23.23 10.78
N THR A 163 -2.17 23.93 10.23
CA THR A 163 -2.07 25.40 10.22
C THR A 163 -2.41 25.95 8.83
N PRO A 164 -2.80 27.24 8.73
CA PRO A 164 -2.95 27.93 7.45
C PRO A 164 -1.67 27.95 6.63
#